data_3f672c31e11873e87464fe4821e27dd4
#
_entry.id   3f672c31e11873e87464fe4821e27dd4
#
_cell.length_a   1.000
_cell.length_b   1.000
_cell.length_c   1.000
_cell.angle_alpha   90.00
_cell.angle_beta   90.00
_cell.angle_gamma   90.00
#
_symmetry.space_group_name_H-M   'P 1'
#
loop_
_entity.id
_entity.type
_entity.pdbx_description
1 polymer ?
#
loop_
_entity_poly.entity_id
_entity_poly.type
_entity_poly.pdbx_seq_one_letter_code
_entity_poly.pdbx_strand_id
1 'polypeptide(L)'
;VIPAGHPDHVRYVAAADGSRLFVREYGPADAPKTLVIIHGYGEHGGRYESRLAPFLAAGFRVIVPDVRGHGRSDGGRGHVMAFDTYLDDLERILAELTTAPAKTVLFGHSHGGLISIHYALRHPGRFAALGLSSPLLRIAIIPPAWKAGAGRLLSRIAPKLSLPTEIKAEWVSHDPAVVAAYGTDPLNHHVVNTRWFTEATAAMERANAAVG
;
A
#
# COMPACT_ATOMS: atom_id res chain seq x y z
N VAL A 1 5.57 7.61 -27.42
CA VAL A 1 5.82 7.72 -25.96
C VAL A 1 4.65 8.53 -25.42
N ILE A 2 3.70 7.88 -24.74
CA ILE A 2 2.67 8.59 -23.98
C ILE A 2 3.43 9.21 -22.80
N PRO A 3 3.44 10.56 -22.65
CA PRO A 3 4.08 11.17 -21.50
C PRO A 3 3.47 10.56 -20.23
N ALA A 4 4.27 10.37 -19.21
CA ALA A 4 3.78 10.02 -17.88
C ALA A 4 2.78 11.11 -17.47
N GLY A 5 1.48 10.84 -17.72
CA GLY A 5 0.42 11.83 -17.59
C GLY A 5 0.00 11.95 -16.15
N HIS A 6 -0.34 13.17 -15.75
CA HIS A 6 -1.14 13.39 -14.55
C HIS A 6 -2.37 12.44 -14.57
N PRO A 7 -2.89 12.05 -13.40
CA PRO A 7 -4.12 11.25 -13.33
C PRO A 7 -5.25 11.95 -14.08
N ASP A 8 -6.04 11.17 -14.83
CA ASP A 8 -7.22 11.70 -15.53
C ASP A 8 -8.25 12.20 -14.51
N HIS A 9 -8.33 11.49 -13.37
CA HIS A 9 -9.19 11.86 -12.24
C HIS A 9 -8.50 11.62 -10.90
N VAL A 10 -8.82 12.45 -9.92
CA VAL A 10 -8.49 12.26 -8.51
C VAL A 10 -9.75 12.38 -7.68
N ARG A 11 -9.87 11.56 -6.66
CA ARG A 11 -10.98 11.63 -5.70
C ARG A 11 -10.58 11.20 -4.30
N TYR A 12 -11.51 11.37 -3.38
CA TYR A 12 -11.43 10.78 -2.05
C TYR A 12 -12.57 9.77 -1.88
N VAL A 13 -12.22 8.56 -1.47
CA VAL A 13 -13.16 7.52 -1.03
C VAL A 13 -13.27 7.59 0.48
N ALA A 14 -14.49 7.60 1.01
CA ALA A 14 -14.71 7.64 2.45
C ALA A 14 -14.54 6.24 3.05
N ALA A 15 -13.62 6.09 3.99
CA ALA A 15 -13.51 4.90 4.84
C ALA A 15 -14.66 4.83 5.86
N ALA A 16 -14.82 3.68 6.51
CA ALA A 16 -15.91 3.44 7.48
C ALA A 16 -15.86 4.40 8.69
N ASP A 17 -14.67 4.85 9.07
CA ASP A 17 -14.45 5.79 10.18
C ASP A 17 -14.49 7.28 9.74
N GLY A 18 -14.86 7.55 8.49
CA GLY A 18 -14.92 8.88 7.92
C GLY A 18 -13.57 9.43 7.40
N SER A 19 -12.47 8.68 7.54
CA SER A 19 -11.19 9.05 6.95
C SER A 19 -11.29 9.07 5.43
N ARG A 20 -10.60 10.02 4.78
CA ARG A 20 -10.59 10.16 3.34
C ARG A 20 -9.39 9.47 2.74
N LEU A 21 -9.62 8.54 1.83
CA LEU A 21 -8.61 7.80 1.10
C LEU A 21 -8.43 8.43 -0.28
N PHE A 22 -7.26 8.99 -0.53
CA PHE A 22 -6.95 9.63 -1.81
C PHE A 22 -6.70 8.57 -2.88
N VAL A 23 -7.33 8.74 -4.04
CA VAL A 23 -7.24 7.81 -5.17
C VAL A 23 -6.94 8.55 -6.46
N ARG A 24 -5.99 8.04 -7.23
CA ARG A 24 -5.68 8.45 -8.61
C ARG A 24 -6.25 7.43 -9.58
N GLU A 25 -6.81 7.92 -10.67
CA GLU A 25 -7.38 7.10 -11.73
C GLU A 25 -6.78 7.51 -13.07
N TYR A 26 -6.49 6.52 -13.89
CA TYR A 26 -5.90 6.69 -15.22
C TYR A 26 -6.62 5.80 -16.22
N GLY A 27 -6.80 6.31 -17.44
CA GLY A 27 -7.51 5.63 -18.53
C GLY A 27 -9.03 5.71 -18.41
N PRO A 28 -9.74 5.21 -19.44
CA PRO A 28 -11.19 5.34 -19.55
C PRO A 28 -11.92 4.63 -18.39
N ALA A 29 -12.96 5.27 -17.87
CA ALA A 29 -13.77 4.71 -16.79
C ALA A 29 -14.50 3.41 -17.19
N ASP A 30 -14.80 3.25 -18.48
CA ASP A 30 -15.47 2.09 -19.10
C ASP A 30 -14.50 1.05 -19.66
N ALA A 31 -13.19 1.17 -19.36
CA ALA A 31 -12.19 0.20 -19.80
C ALA A 31 -12.59 -1.24 -19.43
N PRO A 32 -12.34 -2.21 -20.32
CA PRO A 32 -12.77 -3.60 -20.13
C PRO A 32 -12.06 -4.31 -18.98
N LYS A 33 -10.94 -3.75 -18.51
CA LYS A 33 -10.10 -4.31 -17.43
C LYS A 33 -9.67 -3.22 -16.48
N THR A 34 -9.57 -3.54 -15.20
CA THR A 34 -9.08 -2.63 -14.16
C THR A 34 -7.83 -3.21 -13.50
N LEU A 35 -6.80 -2.39 -13.33
CA LEU A 35 -5.62 -2.68 -12.52
C LEU A 35 -5.66 -1.78 -11.28
N VAL A 36 -5.61 -2.37 -10.10
CA VAL A 36 -5.52 -1.65 -8.83
C VAL A 36 -4.14 -1.87 -8.25
N ILE A 37 -3.38 -0.79 -8.00
CA ILE A 37 -1.99 -0.84 -7.51
C ILE A 37 -1.94 -0.34 -6.07
N ILE A 38 -1.48 -1.19 -5.16
CA ILE A 38 -1.27 -0.87 -3.74
C ILE A 38 0.22 -0.70 -3.48
N HIS A 39 0.62 0.50 -3.09
CA HIS A 39 2.01 0.90 -2.89
C HIS A 39 2.63 0.37 -1.58
N GLY A 40 3.95 0.52 -1.45
CA GLY A 40 4.71 0.10 -0.28
C GLY A 40 4.62 1.05 0.92
N TYR A 41 5.25 0.66 2.03
CA TYR A 41 5.30 1.48 3.24
C TYR A 41 6.20 2.69 3.07
N GLY A 42 5.77 3.82 3.61
CA GLY A 42 6.54 5.06 3.59
C GLY A 42 6.53 5.81 2.26
N GLU A 43 5.85 5.29 1.25
CA GLU A 43 5.71 5.91 -0.07
C GLU A 43 4.23 6.24 -0.39
N HIS A 44 3.90 6.53 -1.63
CA HIS A 44 2.55 6.86 -2.09
C HIS A 44 2.32 6.43 -3.55
N GLY A 45 1.05 6.39 -3.97
CA GLY A 45 0.66 5.92 -5.30
C GLY A 45 1.22 6.71 -6.48
N GLY A 46 1.50 8.00 -6.32
CA GLY A 46 2.06 8.84 -7.38
C GLY A 46 3.43 8.37 -7.90
N ARG A 47 4.17 7.60 -7.12
CA ARG A 47 5.48 7.04 -7.56
C ARG A 47 5.34 6.00 -8.68
N TYR A 48 4.15 5.48 -8.91
CA TYR A 48 3.87 4.48 -9.95
C TYR A 48 3.53 5.09 -11.31
N GLU A 49 3.24 6.40 -11.37
CA GLU A 49 2.76 7.10 -12.59
C GLU A 49 3.64 6.83 -13.81
N SER A 50 4.97 6.90 -13.65
CA SER A 50 5.92 6.67 -14.75
C SER A 50 5.92 5.22 -15.30
N ARG A 51 5.26 4.30 -14.62
CA ARG A 51 5.22 2.87 -14.97
C ARG A 51 3.88 2.42 -15.55
N LEU A 52 2.90 3.32 -15.66
CA LEU A 52 1.54 2.95 -16.06
C LEU A 52 1.34 2.82 -17.59
N ALA A 53 2.21 3.45 -18.40
CA ALA A 53 2.04 3.50 -19.85
C ALA A 53 1.77 2.14 -20.53
N PRO A 54 2.46 1.02 -20.19
CA PRO A 54 2.18 -0.28 -20.81
C PRO A 54 0.77 -0.80 -20.49
N PHE A 55 0.26 -0.58 -19.27
CA PHE A 55 -1.07 -1.01 -18.86
C PHE A 55 -2.16 -0.19 -19.56
N LEU A 56 -1.97 1.13 -19.64
CA LEU A 56 -2.88 2.02 -20.35
C LEU A 56 -2.94 1.67 -21.85
N ALA A 57 -1.79 1.39 -22.48
CA ALA A 57 -1.71 0.94 -23.86
C ALA A 57 -2.38 -0.43 -24.08
N ALA A 58 -2.40 -1.29 -23.06
CA ALA A 58 -3.11 -2.58 -23.07
C ALA A 58 -4.60 -2.46 -22.75
N GLY A 59 -5.15 -1.24 -22.65
CA GLY A 59 -6.57 -0.96 -22.43
C GLY A 59 -7.04 -1.14 -20.99
N PHE A 60 -6.16 -1.03 -20.00
CA PHE A 60 -6.55 -1.03 -18.60
C PHE A 60 -6.96 0.37 -18.15
N ARG A 61 -8.01 0.46 -17.32
CA ARG A 61 -8.14 1.53 -16.34
C ARG A 61 -7.24 1.19 -15.16
N VAL A 62 -6.48 2.17 -14.67
CA VAL A 62 -5.56 1.95 -13.53
C VAL A 62 -6.03 2.81 -12.36
N ILE A 63 -6.17 2.20 -11.19
CA ILE A 63 -6.58 2.82 -9.94
C ILE A 63 -5.42 2.69 -8.96
N VAL A 64 -4.95 3.83 -8.43
CA VAL A 64 -3.79 3.87 -7.52
C VAL A 64 -4.16 4.69 -6.27
N PRO A 65 -4.65 4.03 -5.22
CA PRO A 65 -4.91 4.72 -3.94
C PRO A 65 -3.60 5.03 -3.20
N ASP A 66 -3.63 6.08 -2.39
CA ASP A 66 -2.70 6.24 -1.28
C ASP A 66 -3.25 5.46 -0.08
N VAL A 67 -2.49 4.54 0.46
CA VAL A 67 -2.87 3.74 1.63
C VAL A 67 -3.05 4.66 2.84
N ARG A 68 -3.99 4.37 3.73
CA ARG A 68 -4.21 5.10 4.98
C ARG A 68 -2.89 5.44 5.67
N GLY A 69 -2.74 6.70 6.11
CA GLY A 69 -1.52 7.19 6.74
C GLY A 69 -0.34 7.44 5.79
N HIS A 70 -0.58 7.40 4.48
CA HIS A 70 0.44 7.63 3.45
C HIS A 70 -0.03 8.67 2.43
N GLY A 71 0.92 9.30 1.74
CA GLY A 71 0.63 10.24 0.66
C GLY A 71 -0.35 11.33 1.07
N ARG A 72 -1.47 11.41 0.34
CA ARG A 72 -2.56 12.38 0.56
C ARG A 72 -3.76 11.81 1.32
N SER A 73 -3.73 10.52 1.66
CA SER A 73 -4.77 9.90 2.49
C SER A 73 -4.67 10.34 3.94
N ASP A 74 -5.85 10.44 4.58
CA ASP A 74 -5.97 10.73 6.01
C ASP A 74 -5.35 9.59 6.85
N GLY A 75 -5.16 9.84 8.13
CA GLY A 75 -4.54 8.94 9.09
C GLY A 75 -3.17 9.43 9.57
N GLY A 76 -2.74 8.94 10.71
CA GLY A 76 -1.40 9.23 11.23
C GLY A 76 -0.31 8.59 10.35
N ARG A 77 0.78 9.31 10.09
CA ARG A 77 1.87 8.81 9.26
C ARG A 77 2.44 7.50 9.82
N GLY A 78 2.39 6.46 8.96
CA GLY A 78 2.86 5.12 9.34
C GLY A 78 2.09 4.47 10.47
N HIS A 79 0.83 4.89 10.74
CA HIS A 79 0.02 4.38 11.83
C HIS A 79 -1.24 3.66 11.37
N VAL A 80 -1.53 2.54 12.04
CA VAL A 80 -2.82 1.87 12.01
C VAL A 80 -3.07 1.19 13.36
N MET A 81 -4.31 1.16 13.84
CA MET A 81 -4.65 0.48 15.09
C MET A 81 -4.82 -1.04 14.93
N ALA A 82 -5.27 -1.48 13.76
CA ALA A 82 -5.40 -2.89 13.40
C ALA A 82 -5.04 -3.06 11.91
N PHE A 83 -4.33 -4.12 11.56
CA PHE A 83 -3.94 -4.39 10.17
C PHE A 83 -5.18 -4.53 9.25
N ASP A 84 -6.25 -5.10 9.77
CA ASP A 84 -7.50 -5.34 9.04
C ASP A 84 -8.17 -4.04 8.56
N THR A 85 -7.86 -2.89 9.19
CA THR A 85 -8.31 -1.58 8.70
C THR A 85 -7.87 -1.30 7.26
N TYR A 86 -6.68 -1.76 6.85
CA TYR A 86 -6.22 -1.65 5.46
C TYR A 86 -7.07 -2.49 4.50
N LEU A 87 -7.56 -3.65 4.96
CA LEU A 87 -8.40 -4.53 4.16
C LEU A 87 -9.79 -3.93 3.97
N ASP A 88 -10.33 -3.32 5.03
CA ASP A 88 -11.62 -2.64 5.00
C ASP A 88 -11.56 -1.39 4.09
N ASP A 89 -10.47 -0.63 4.15
CA ASP A 89 -10.21 0.50 3.25
C ASP A 89 -10.13 0.05 1.79
N LEU A 90 -9.39 -1.03 1.51
CA LEU A 90 -9.28 -1.58 0.16
C LEU A 90 -10.64 -2.09 -0.35
N GLU A 91 -11.44 -2.76 0.48
CA GLU A 91 -12.78 -3.19 0.12
C GLU A 91 -13.67 -1.99 -0.25
N ARG A 92 -13.61 -0.88 0.50
CA ARG A 92 -14.34 0.35 0.18
C ARG A 92 -13.95 0.92 -1.17
N ILE A 93 -12.64 1.00 -1.45
CA ILE A 93 -12.12 1.48 -2.73
C ILE A 93 -12.58 0.59 -3.89
N LEU A 94 -12.46 -0.73 -3.73
CA LEU A 94 -12.86 -1.68 -4.77
C LEU A 94 -14.37 -1.68 -4.99
N ALA A 95 -15.17 -1.62 -3.93
CA ALA A 95 -16.63 -1.57 -4.03
C ALA A 95 -17.13 -0.31 -4.72
N GLU A 96 -16.49 0.84 -4.52
CA GLU A 96 -16.89 2.11 -5.12
C GLU A 96 -16.38 2.26 -6.57
N LEU A 97 -15.16 1.77 -6.85
CA LEU A 97 -14.47 2.11 -8.10
C LEU A 97 -14.37 0.96 -9.11
N THR A 98 -14.68 -0.29 -8.71
CA THR A 98 -14.63 -1.43 -9.61
C THR A 98 -16.01 -2.05 -9.78
N THR A 99 -16.42 -2.21 -11.04
CA THR A 99 -17.77 -2.75 -11.36
C THR A 99 -17.76 -4.24 -11.68
N ALA A 100 -16.58 -4.82 -11.94
CA ALA A 100 -16.44 -6.19 -12.42
C ALA A 100 -15.24 -6.90 -11.75
N PRO A 101 -15.46 -7.62 -10.65
CA PRO A 101 -14.39 -8.38 -9.98
C PRO A 101 -13.61 -9.29 -10.94
N ALA A 102 -14.29 -10.02 -11.81
CA ALA A 102 -13.69 -10.92 -12.81
C ALA A 102 -12.81 -10.22 -13.87
N LYS A 103 -12.79 -8.88 -13.90
CA LYS A 103 -11.97 -8.06 -14.79
C LYS A 103 -10.99 -7.17 -14.04
N THR A 104 -10.91 -7.30 -12.71
CA THR A 104 -10.04 -6.52 -11.84
C THR A 104 -8.79 -7.31 -11.50
N VAL A 105 -7.62 -6.74 -11.72
CA VAL A 105 -6.32 -7.25 -11.28
C VAL A 105 -5.87 -6.43 -10.09
N LEU A 106 -5.52 -7.09 -8.99
CA LEU A 106 -4.93 -6.46 -7.82
C LEU A 106 -3.41 -6.64 -7.88
N PHE A 107 -2.66 -5.55 -7.73
CA PHE A 107 -1.20 -5.57 -7.69
C PHE A 107 -0.71 -4.90 -6.41
N GLY A 108 0.14 -5.57 -5.65
CA GLY A 108 0.69 -5.04 -4.41
C GLY A 108 2.21 -5.08 -4.36
N HIS A 109 2.82 -3.96 -3.96
CA HIS A 109 4.25 -3.87 -3.72
C HIS A 109 4.56 -3.80 -2.22
N SER A 110 5.54 -4.58 -1.75
CA SER A 110 6.04 -4.55 -0.37
C SER A 110 4.90 -4.64 0.66
N HIS A 111 4.66 -3.60 1.47
CA HIS A 111 3.52 -3.49 2.40
C HIS A 111 2.16 -3.64 1.68
N GLY A 112 2.02 -3.01 0.51
CA GLY A 112 0.83 -3.20 -0.34
C GLY A 112 0.67 -4.65 -0.80
N GLY A 113 1.76 -5.37 -0.99
CA GLY A 113 1.75 -6.81 -1.26
C GLY A 113 1.20 -7.62 -0.08
N LEU A 114 1.60 -7.30 1.15
CA LEU A 114 1.06 -7.93 2.35
C LEU A 114 -0.44 -7.63 2.51
N ILE A 115 -0.89 -6.38 2.30
CA ILE A 115 -2.30 -6.01 2.29
C ILE A 115 -3.07 -6.84 1.25
N SER A 116 -2.54 -6.93 0.02
CA SER A 116 -3.19 -7.64 -1.08
C SER A 116 -3.30 -9.13 -0.84
N ILE A 117 -2.31 -9.77 -0.21
CA ILE A 117 -2.37 -11.18 0.20
C ILE A 117 -3.49 -11.39 1.21
N HIS A 118 -3.54 -10.60 2.29
CA HIS A 118 -4.59 -10.72 3.31
C HIS A 118 -5.98 -10.42 2.74
N TYR A 119 -6.07 -9.45 1.84
CA TYR A 119 -7.32 -9.16 1.14
C TYR A 119 -7.78 -10.36 0.30
N ALA A 120 -6.85 -11.00 -0.43
CA ALA A 120 -7.14 -12.19 -1.23
C ALA A 120 -7.64 -13.37 -0.38
N LEU A 121 -7.03 -13.59 0.77
CA LEU A 121 -7.42 -14.64 1.71
C LEU A 121 -8.79 -14.38 2.33
N ARG A 122 -9.11 -13.12 2.64
CA ARG A 122 -10.38 -12.70 3.26
C ARG A 122 -11.53 -12.63 2.26
N HIS A 123 -11.25 -12.29 1.00
CA HIS A 123 -12.25 -12.03 -0.04
C HIS A 123 -11.96 -12.81 -1.34
N PRO A 124 -12.05 -14.13 -1.32
CA PRO A 124 -11.83 -14.94 -2.52
C PRO A 124 -12.85 -14.58 -3.61
N GLY A 125 -12.38 -14.46 -4.85
CA GLY A 125 -13.22 -14.14 -6.01
C GLY A 125 -13.54 -12.65 -6.23
N ARG A 126 -12.99 -11.74 -5.42
CA ARG A 126 -13.18 -10.29 -5.57
C ARG A 126 -12.29 -9.63 -6.64
N PHE A 127 -11.41 -10.40 -7.27
CA PHE A 127 -10.55 -9.97 -8.38
C PHE A 127 -10.15 -11.17 -9.24
N ALA A 128 -9.75 -10.92 -10.48
CA ALA A 128 -9.39 -11.95 -11.46
C ALA A 128 -7.98 -12.52 -11.24
N ALA A 129 -7.03 -11.68 -10.82
CA ALA A 129 -5.65 -12.06 -10.61
C ALA A 129 -4.97 -11.18 -9.56
N LEU A 130 -3.96 -11.76 -8.89
CA LEU A 130 -3.10 -11.09 -7.92
C LEU A 130 -1.67 -11.04 -8.46
N GLY A 131 -1.12 -9.84 -8.63
CA GLY A 131 0.28 -9.59 -8.90
C GLY A 131 1.00 -9.11 -7.63
N LEU A 132 2.17 -9.62 -7.36
CA LEU A 132 2.97 -9.26 -6.20
C LEU A 132 4.39 -8.85 -6.60
N SER A 133 4.86 -7.74 -6.05
CA SER A 133 6.24 -7.28 -6.19
C SER A 133 6.87 -7.17 -4.81
N SER A 134 7.86 -8.04 -4.53
CA SER A 134 8.59 -8.06 -3.26
C SER A 134 7.67 -7.90 -2.03
N PRO A 135 6.62 -8.73 -1.86
CA PRO A 135 5.66 -8.56 -0.78
C PRO A 135 6.35 -8.64 0.57
N LEU A 136 5.87 -7.83 1.53
CA LEU A 136 6.43 -7.75 2.88
C LEU A 136 6.03 -9.00 3.69
N LEU A 137 6.75 -10.11 3.51
CA LEU A 137 6.53 -11.37 4.22
C LEU A 137 7.51 -11.58 5.38
N ARG A 138 8.58 -10.78 5.41
CA ARG A 138 9.62 -10.86 6.45
C ARG A 138 10.34 -9.52 6.57
N ILE A 139 10.73 -9.17 7.79
CA ILE A 139 11.65 -8.06 8.05
C ILE A 139 13.08 -8.62 8.05
N ALA A 140 13.96 -8.06 7.22
CA ALA A 140 15.34 -8.51 7.10
C ALA A 140 16.17 -8.23 8.39
N ILE A 141 15.89 -7.10 9.04
CA ILE A 141 16.58 -6.70 10.28
C ILE A 141 15.72 -7.18 11.46
N ILE A 142 16.14 -8.29 12.08
CA ILE A 142 15.44 -8.85 13.25
C ILE A 142 15.90 -8.07 14.49
N PRO A 143 15.02 -7.32 15.17
CA PRO A 143 15.41 -6.61 16.39
C PRO A 143 15.73 -7.62 17.50
N PRO A 144 16.70 -7.32 18.40
CA PRO A 144 16.95 -8.13 19.58
C PRO A 144 15.66 -8.39 20.39
N ALA A 145 15.55 -9.55 21.01
CA ALA A 145 14.33 -9.99 21.72
C ALA A 145 13.79 -8.97 22.75
N TRP A 146 14.68 -8.27 23.45
CA TRP A 146 14.28 -7.24 24.41
C TRP A 146 13.63 -6.02 23.72
N LYS A 147 14.14 -5.61 22.52
CA LYS A 147 13.53 -4.52 21.72
C LYS A 147 12.16 -4.96 21.20
N ALA A 148 12.02 -6.20 20.77
CA ALA A 148 10.74 -6.75 20.33
C ALA A 148 9.72 -6.81 21.50
N GLY A 149 10.15 -7.16 22.71
CA GLY A 149 9.33 -7.14 23.91
C GLY A 149 8.90 -5.72 24.30
N ALA A 150 9.85 -4.78 24.33
CA ALA A 150 9.58 -3.37 24.59
C ALA A 150 8.61 -2.78 23.52
N GLY A 151 8.82 -3.10 22.26
CA GLY A 151 7.94 -2.69 21.17
C GLY A 151 6.50 -3.16 21.34
N ARG A 152 6.29 -4.41 21.78
CA ARG A 152 4.96 -4.94 22.09
C ARG A 152 4.28 -4.22 23.26
N LEU A 153 5.02 -3.91 24.32
CA LEU A 153 4.50 -3.13 25.43
C LEU A 153 4.15 -1.71 24.99
N LEU A 154 5.07 -1.02 24.31
CA LEU A 154 4.86 0.32 23.77
C LEU A 154 3.69 0.39 22.78
N SER A 155 3.49 -0.64 21.98
CA SER A 155 2.33 -0.76 21.08
C SER A 155 0.99 -0.71 21.83
N ARG A 156 0.94 -1.10 23.11
CA ARG A 156 -0.27 -1.08 23.94
C ARG A 156 -0.46 0.25 24.65
N ILE A 157 0.62 0.82 25.22
CA ILE A 157 0.55 2.01 26.08
C ILE A 157 0.80 3.32 25.32
N ALA A 158 1.56 3.26 24.24
CA ALA A 158 1.90 4.40 23.37
C ALA A 158 1.81 4.00 21.88
N PRO A 159 0.64 3.61 21.38
CA PRO A 159 0.47 3.04 20.04
C PRO A 159 0.87 3.98 18.91
N LYS A 160 0.83 5.29 19.14
CA LYS A 160 1.21 6.33 18.18
C LYS A 160 2.67 6.78 18.31
N LEU A 161 3.45 6.18 19.20
CA LEU A 161 4.87 6.50 19.32
C LEU A 161 5.58 6.14 18.00
N SER A 162 6.12 7.16 17.35
CA SER A 162 6.80 7.04 16.07
C SER A 162 8.32 7.05 16.25
N LEU A 163 8.99 6.17 15.53
CA LEU A 163 10.44 6.06 15.47
C LEU A 163 10.87 6.25 14.01
N PRO A 164 12.08 6.76 13.75
CA PRO A 164 12.62 6.77 12.39
C PRO A 164 12.66 5.35 11.81
N THR A 165 12.36 5.21 10.51
CA THR A 165 12.62 3.95 9.80
C THR A 165 14.13 3.83 9.52
N GLU A 166 14.62 2.59 9.44
CA GLU A 166 15.99 2.31 9.00
C GLU A 166 16.08 2.13 7.47
N ILE A 167 14.98 2.36 6.74
CA ILE A 167 14.95 2.22 5.27
C ILE A 167 15.76 3.36 4.67
N LYS A 168 16.88 3.02 4.03
CA LYS A 168 17.72 3.97 3.33
C LYS A 168 17.23 4.15 1.89
N ALA A 169 17.34 5.37 1.37
CA ALA A 169 16.92 5.67 0.00
C ALA A 169 17.65 4.80 -1.04
N GLU A 170 18.92 4.48 -0.80
CA GLU A 170 19.74 3.63 -1.68
C GLU A 170 19.23 2.19 -1.81
N TRP A 171 18.36 1.76 -0.89
CA TRP A 171 17.78 0.41 -0.94
C TRP A 171 16.54 0.31 -1.83
N VAL A 172 15.95 1.45 -2.24
CA VAL A 172 14.74 1.45 -3.06
C VAL A 172 15.03 1.30 -4.56
N SER A 173 16.22 1.68 -5.01
CA SER A 173 16.61 1.57 -6.43
C SER A 173 18.13 1.66 -6.61
N HIS A 174 18.62 1.10 -7.72
CA HIS A 174 19.98 1.34 -8.21
C HIS A 174 20.07 2.61 -9.10
N ASP A 175 18.93 3.18 -9.51
CA ASP A 175 18.88 4.42 -10.28
C ASP A 175 19.04 5.64 -9.35
N PRO A 176 20.13 6.43 -9.49
CA PRO A 176 20.35 7.59 -8.62
C PRO A 176 19.22 8.64 -8.67
N ALA A 177 18.56 8.79 -9.80
CA ALA A 177 17.44 9.74 -9.93
C ALA A 177 16.23 9.28 -9.10
N VAL A 178 15.95 7.96 -9.08
CA VAL A 178 14.88 7.38 -8.24
C VAL A 178 15.23 7.50 -6.76
N VAL A 179 16.48 7.26 -6.39
CA VAL A 179 16.98 7.41 -5.00
C VAL A 179 16.82 8.86 -4.53
N ALA A 180 17.29 9.83 -5.34
CA ALA A 180 17.17 11.25 -5.01
C ALA A 180 15.69 11.68 -4.88
N ALA A 181 14.84 11.29 -5.82
CA ALA A 181 13.41 11.56 -5.78
C ALA A 181 12.73 10.97 -4.53
N TYR A 182 13.10 9.73 -4.15
CA TYR A 182 12.55 9.12 -2.93
C TYR A 182 12.89 9.90 -1.67
N GLY A 183 14.14 10.35 -1.55
CA GLY A 183 14.62 11.08 -0.37
C GLY A 183 14.05 12.50 -0.21
N THR A 184 13.65 13.13 -1.33
CA THR A 184 13.17 14.53 -1.34
C THR A 184 11.66 14.67 -1.50
N ASP A 185 10.93 13.58 -1.73
CA ASP A 185 9.48 13.60 -1.93
C ASP A 185 8.75 13.90 -0.61
N PRO A 186 8.03 15.04 -0.50
CA PRO A 186 7.35 15.42 0.74
C PRO A 186 6.15 14.52 1.08
N LEU A 187 5.67 13.69 0.14
CA LEU A 187 4.59 12.75 0.37
C LEU A 187 5.09 11.41 0.94
N ASN A 188 6.39 11.16 0.86
CA ASN A 188 7.01 10.04 1.55
C ASN A 188 7.15 10.33 3.04
N HIS A 189 7.20 9.30 3.87
CA HIS A 189 7.53 9.45 5.28
C HIS A 189 8.57 8.41 5.72
N HIS A 190 9.40 8.80 6.67
CA HIS A 190 10.49 7.99 7.19
C HIS A 190 10.28 7.64 8.67
N VAL A 191 9.03 7.37 9.04
CA VAL A 191 8.67 6.99 10.40
C VAL A 191 7.92 5.66 10.41
N VAL A 192 8.15 4.88 11.45
CA VAL A 192 7.40 3.68 11.78
C VAL A 192 6.86 3.83 13.19
N ASN A 193 5.60 3.45 13.40
CA ASN A 193 5.07 3.53 14.73
C ASN A 193 4.92 2.16 15.40
N THR A 194 4.93 2.16 16.72
CA THR A 194 4.98 0.93 17.50
C THR A 194 3.78 0.01 17.23
N ARG A 195 2.58 0.58 17.01
CA ARG A 195 1.40 -0.23 16.72
C ARG A 195 1.46 -0.84 15.33
N TRP A 196 1.78 -0.05 14.31
CA TRP A 196 1.92 -0.58 12.95
C TRP A 196 2.94 -1.73 12.91
N PHE A 197 4.07 -1.57 13.60
CA PHE A 197 5.11 -2.59 13.60
C PHE A 197 4.60 -3.93 14.14
N THR A 198 3.87 -3.92 15.26
CA THR A 198 3.31 -5.15 15.85
C THR A 198 2.21 -5.75 14.99
N GLU A 199 1.33 -4.92 14.42
CA GLU A 199 0.27 -5.36 13.53
C GLU A 199 0.81 -5.96 12.22
N ALA A 200 1.80 -5.30 11.60
CA ALA A 200 2.44 -5.79 10.38
C ALA A 200 3.22 -7.10 10.64
N THR A 201 3.91 -7.21 11.79
CA THR A 201 4.61 -8.46 12.16
C THR A 201 3.63 -9.62 12.30
N ALA A 202 2.53 -9.42 13.03
CA ALA A 202 1.49 -10.44 13.16
C ALA A 202 0.82 -10.78 11.82
N ALA A 203 0.65 -9.80 10.93
CA ALA A 203 0.12 -10.04 9.59
C ALA A 203 1.11 -10.88 8.75
N MET A 204 2.42 -10.58 8.79
CA MET A 204 3.44 -11.40 8.12
C MET A 204 3.40 -12.86 8.59
N GLU A 205 3.30 -13.09 9.91
CA GLU A 205 3.19 -14.44 10.49
C GLU A 205 1.95 -15.16 9.97
N ARG A 206 0.78 -14.50 9.95
CA ARG A 206 -0.47 -15.08 9.42
C ARG A 206 -0.38 -15.38 7.91
N ALA A 207 0.22 -14.48 7.12
CA ALA A 207 0.37 -14.71 5.68
C ALA A 207 1.27 -15.92 5.40
N ASN A 208 2.40 -16.05 6.11
CA ASN A 208 3.30 -17.20 5.96
C ASN A 208 2.62 -18.52 6.38
N ALA A 209 1.82 -18.52 7.45
CA ALA A 209 1.08 -19.71 7.89
C ALA A 209 -0.02 -20.13 6.91
N ALA A 210 -0.57 -19.20 6.12
CA ALA A 210 -1.62 -19.53 5.14
C ALA A 210 -1.08 -20.12 3.83
N VAL A 211 0.22 -20.05 3.57
CA VAL A 211 0.87 -20.51 2.33
C VAL A 211 1.63 -21.83 2.54
N GLY A 212 1.87 -22.24 3.77
CA GLY A 212 2.51 -23.51 4.17
C GLY A 212 1.48 -24.58 4.43
#